data_0b5fcdc604ce574336c31521823bc5c3
#
_entry.id   0b5fcdc604ce574336c31521823bc5c3
#
_cell.length_a   1.000
_cell.length_b   1.000
_cell.length_c   1.000
_cell.angle_alpha   90.00
_cell.angle_beta   90.00
_cell.angle_gamma   90.00
#
_symmetry.space_group_name_H-M   'P 1'
#
loop_
_entity.id
_entity.type
_entity.pdbx_description
1 polymer ?
#
loop_
_entity_poly.entity_id
_entity_poly.type
_entity_poly.pdbx_seq_one_letter_code
_entity_poly.pdbx_strand_id
1 'polypeptide(L)'
;MDVTHPEAFPQADANPMHNASGDSIIQLAALDAKAAIRMVREHADEWHISKDKIGFLGFSAGGGVAIAATMSADSMERPDFLCTNFGPSLMPVTVPQDAPPLLIMTRADHPNVAAGLVALFMEWKKAGANAELHMYGDGKGPYELMPQTGETTTETWSSQMIHWLKAKGFITKK
;
A
#
# COMPACT_ATOMS: atom_id res chain seq x y z
N MET A 1 -2.69 5.29 25.00
CA MET A 1 -1.72 6.17 24.32
C MET A 1 -2.14 7.60 24.65
N ASP A 2 -1.26 8.37 25.24
CA ASP A 2 -1.54 9.77 25.55
C ASP A 2 -1.36 10.62 24.29
N VAL A 3 -2.46 11.11 23.73
CA VAL A 3 -2.47 11.90 22.49
C VAL A 3 -2.12 13.37 22.72
N THR A 4 -1.93 13.78 23.99
CA THR A 4 -1.57 15.17 24.35
C THR A 4 -0.08 15.44 24.28
N HIS A 5 0.73 14.39 24.16
CA HIS A 5 2.19 14.44 24.09
C HIS A 5 2.70 13.76 22.83
N PRO A 6 2.71 14.44 21.67
CA PRO A 6 3.13 13.83 20.39
C PRO A 6 4.56 13.29 20.41
N GLU A 7 5.45 13.85 21.24
CA GLU A 7 6.81 13.36 21.47
C GLU A 7 6.86 11.98 22.14
N ALA A 8 5.78 11.56 22.80
CA ALA A 8 5.66 10.25 23.41
C ALA A 8 5.16 9.16 22.44
N PHE A 9 4.79 9.51 21.21
CA PHE A 9 4.44 8.51 20.22
C PHE A 9 5.68 7.65 19.91
N PRO A 10 5.56 6.32 19.94
CA PRO A 10 6.64 5.44 19.55
C PRO A 10 7.13 5.83 18.17
N GLN A 11 8.43 5.97 17.99
CA GLN A 11 9.03 6.08 16.66
C GLN A 11 8.80 4.75 15.96
N ALA A 12 7.73 4.67 15.18
CA ALA A 12 7.42 3.47 14.41
C ALA A 12 8.27 3.45 13.14
N ASP A 13 8.81 2.29 12.81
CA ASP A 13 9.47 2.03 11.54
C ASP A 13 8.45 1.59 10.50
N ALA A 14 8.60 2.02 9.26
CA ALA A 14 7.77 1.55 8.14
C ALA A 14 7.96 0.03 7.87
N ASN A 15 9.10 -0.53 8.30
CA ASN A 15 9.35 -1.97 8.37
C ASN A 15 9.32 -2.45 9.83
N PRO A 16 8.14 -2.70 10.43
CA PRO A 16 8.03 -3.10 11.83
C PRO A 16 8.50 -4.54 12.09
N MET A 17 8.78 -5.30 11.05
CA MET A 17 9.10 -6.73 11.08
C MET A 17 10.58 -7.01 10.78
N HIS A 18 11.49 -6.07 11.02
CA HIS A 18 12.91 -6.24 10.74
C HIS A 18 13.40 -7.67 10.90
N ASN A 19 13.61 -8.36 9.79
CA ASN A 19 14.07 -9.73 9.74
C ASN A 19 14.91 -9.95 8.48
N ALA A 20 16.22 -10.11 8.64
CA ALA A 20 17.15 -10.25 7.53
C ALA A 20 16.84 -11.44 6.59
N SER A 21 16.25 -12.52 7.10
CA SER A 21 15.83 -13.65 6.27
C SER A 21 14.54 -13.35 5.50
N GLY A 22 13.62 -12.61 6.10
CA GLY A 22 12.39 -12.11 5.45
C GLY A 22 12.72 -11.14 4.32
N ASP A 23 13.68 -10.26 4.55
CA ASP A 23 14.12 -9.27 3.55
C ASP A 23 14.57 -9.93 2.24
N SER A 24 15.31 -11.04 2.32
CA SER A 24 15.74 -11.78 1.12
C SER A 24 14.58 -12.37 0.34
N ILE A 25 13.56 -12.90 1.01
CA ILE A 25 12.37 -13.46 0.37
C ILE A 25 11.56 -12.35 -0.29
N ILE A 26 11.38 -11.23 0.38
CA ILE A 26 10.66 -10.07 -0.16
C ILE A 26 11.39 -9.47 -1.36
N GLN A 27 12.73 -9.44 -1.34
CA GLN A 27 13.53 -8.99 -2.49
C GLN A 27 13.27 -9.86 -3.72
N LEU A 28 13.28 -11.19 -3.57
CA LEU A 28 12.96 -12.11 -4.68
C LEU A 28 11.53 -11.92 -5.18
N ALA A 29 10.56 -11.87 -4.28
CA ALA A 29 9.16 -11.63 -4.65
C ALA A 29 8.97 -10.25 -5.32
N ALA A 30 9.74 -9.24 -4.93
CA ALA A 30 9.70 -7.93 -5.57
C ALA A 30 10.27 -7.95 -7.00
N LEU A 31 11.26 -8.81 -7.30
CA LEU A 31 11.73 -9.00 -8.68
C LEU A 31 10.63 -9.57 -9.57
N ASP A 32 9.89 -10.57 -9.09
CA ASP A 32 8.75 -11.14 -9.83
C ASP A 32 7.64 -10.10 -10.02
N ALA A 33 7.35 -9.31 -8.98
CA ALA A 33 6.37 -8.23 -9.06
C ALA A 33 6.75 -7.15 -10.09
N LYS A 34 8.02 -6.75 -10.12
CA LYS A 34 8.59 -5.81 -11.11
C LYS A 34 8.47 -6.36 -12.52
N ALA A 35 8.85 -7.63 -12.71
CA ALA A 35 8.73 -8.30 -14.00
C ALA A 35 7.27 -8.37 -14.47
N ALA A 36 6.33 -8.64 -13.56
CA ALA A 36 4.91 -8.65 -13.87
C ALA A 36 4.39 -7.26 -14.28
N ILE A 37 4.77 -6.19 -13.57
CA ILE A 37 4.38 -4.81 -13.93
C ILE A 37 4.93 -4.45 -15.31
N ARG A 38 6.20 -4.76 -15.57
CA ARG A 38 6.83 -4.53 -16.88
C ARG A 38 6.08 -5.27 -17.98
N MET A 39 5.81 -6.56 -17.79
CA MET A 39 5.06 -7.38 -18.75
C MET A 39 3.69 -6.78 -19.07
N VAL A 40 2.92 -6.41 -18.04
CA VAL A 40 1.60 -5.78 -18.23
C VAL A 40 1.73 -4.47 -19.03
N ARG A 41 2.75 -3.68 -18.75
CA ARG A 41 2.98 -2.40 -19.43
C ARG A 41 3.40 -2.59 -20.90
N GLU A 42 4.25 -3.58 -21.18
CA GLU A 42 4.68 -3.92 -22.54
C GLU A 42 3.55 -4.45 -23.42
N HIS A 43 2.60 -5.21 -22.83
CA HIS A 43 1.46 -5.77 -23.55
C HIS A 43 0.18 -4.91 -23.47
N ALA A 44 0.29 -3.68 -22.95
CA ALA A 44 -0.87 -2.85 -22.69
C ALA A 44 -1.70 -2.55 -23.95
N ASP A 45 -1.06 -2.35 -25.11
CA ASP A 45 -1.75 -2.11 -26.37
C ASP A 45 -2.51 -3.37 -26.83
N GLU A 46 -1.89 -4.54 -26.71
CA GLU A 46 -2.50 -5.84 -27.05
C GLU A 46 -3.70 -6.14 -26.16
N TRP A 47 -3.60 -5.80 -24.86
CA TRP A 47 -4.65 -6.07 -23.87
C TRP A 47 -5.67 -4.94 -23.74
N HIS A 48 -5.54 -3.89 -24.55
CA HIS A 48 -6.43 -2.73 -24.54
C HIS A 48 -6.56 -2.06 -23.17
N ILE A 49 -5.45 -1.95 -22.46
CA ILE A 49 -5.35 -1.24 -21.17
C ILE A 49 -4.44 -0.02 -21.30
N SER A 50 -4.56 0.92 -20.35
CA SER A 50 -3.70 2.11 -20.33
C SER A 50 -2.34 1.79 -19.72
N LYS A 51 -1.26 2.17 -20.41
CA LYS A 51 0.12 2.02 -19.92
C LYS A 51 0.40 2.81 -18.64
N ASP A 52 -0.35 3.89 -18.42
CA ASP A 52 -0.16 4.85 -17.32
C ASP A 52 -1.19 4.66 -16.18
N LYS A 53 -1.86 3.50 -16.15
CA LYS A 53 -2.90 3.17 -15.14
C LYS A 53 -2.75 1.76 -14.60
N ILE A 54 -1.53 1.30 -14.45
CA ILE A 54 -1.21 -0.03 -13.92
C ILE A 54 -0.93 0.11 -12.43
N GLY A 55 -1.81 -0.40 -11.60
CA GLY A 55 -1.66 -0.35 -10.15
C GLY A 55 -1.26 -1.67 -9.53
N PHE A 56 -0.79 -1.61 -8.30
CA PHE A 56 -0.53 -2.78 -7.48
C PHE A 56 -1.38 -2.72 -6.21
N LEU A 57 -2.17 -3.75 -5.99
CA LEU A 57 -2.93 -3.95 -4.76
C LEU A 57 -2.36 -5.15 -4.02
N GLY A 58 -1.93 -4.96 -2.78
CA GLY A 58 -1.39 -6.02 -1.95
C GLY A 58 -2.09 -6.13 -0.59
N PHE A 59 -2.28 -7.36 -0.12
CA PHE A 59 -2.79 -7.67 1.21
C PHE A 59 -1.70 -8.33 2.04
N SER A 60 -1.58 -7.96 3.32
CA SER A 60 -0.59 -8.54 4.22
C SER A 60 0.83 -8.49 3.62
N ALA A 61 1.54 -9.60 3.56
CA ALA A 61 2.86 -9.70 2.92
C ALA A 61 2.87 -9.23 1.46
N GLY A 62 1.76 -9.40 0.72
CA GLY A 62 1.60 -8.87 -0.64
C GLY A 62 1.65 -7.35 -0.70
N GLY A 63 1.22 -6.65 0.36
CA GLY A 63 1.42 -5.20 0.51
C GLY A 63 2.89 -4.84 0.61
N GLY A 64 3.68 -5.61 1.38
CA GLY A 64 5.13 -5.46 1.48
C GLY A 64 5.84 -5.65 0.12
N VAL A 65 5.42 -6.65 -0.66
CA VAL A 65 5.93 -6.88 -2.02
C VAL A 65 5.61 -5.70 -2.95
N ALA A 66 4.38 -5.19 -2.89
CA ALA A 66 3.96 -4.03 -3.69
C ALA A 66 4.78 -2.77 -3.34
N ILE A 67 5.05 -2.54 -2.05
CA ILE A 67 5.92 -1.46 -1.59
C ILE A 67 7.34 -1.66 -2.12
N ALA A 68 7.89 -2.86 -2.01
CA ALA A 68 9.24 -3.17 -2.47
C ALA A 68 9.39 -2.99 -4.00
N ALA A 69 8.39 -3.36 -4.79
CA ALA A 69 8.37 -3.12 -6.23
C ALA A 69 8.37 -1.63 -6.56
N THR A 70 7.69 -0.81 -5.74
CA THR A 70 7.63 0.65 -5.90
C THR A 70 9.00 1.34 -5.68
N MET A 71 9.92 0.70 -4.95
CA MET A 71 11.28 1.23 -4.74
C MET A 71 12.20 1.04 -5.96
N SER A 72 11.72 0.48 -7.08
CA SER A 72 12.52 0.36 -8.31
C SER A 72 12.90 1.72 -8.88
N ALA A 73 14.13 1.85 -9.34
CA ALA A 73 14.58 3.04 -10.08
C ALA A 73 14.00 3.07 -11.51
N ASP A 74 13.64 1.91 -12.07
CA ASP A 74 13.06 1.80 -13.40
C ASP A 74 11.54 2.05 -13.34
N SER A 75 11.09 3.09 -14.03
CA SER A 75 9.68 3.46 -14.10
C SER A 75 8.82 2.40 -14.80
N MET A 76 9.41 1.59 -15.69
CA MET A 76 8.69 0.49 -16.34
C MET A 76 8.27 -0.63 -15.36
N GLU A 77 8.98 -0.73 -14.24
CA GLU A 77 8.76 -1.73 -13.20
C GLU A 77 7.96 -1.21 -12.02
N ARG A 78 7.70 0.10 -11.95
CA ARG A 78 6.91 0.69 -10.87
C ARG A 78 5.42 0.75 -11.23
N PRO A 79 4.52 0.53 -10.28
CA PRO A 79 3.11 0.78 -10.49
C PRO A 79 2.82 2.28 -10.60
N ASP A 80 1.76 2.65 -11.30
CA ASP A 80 1.29 4.04 -11.39
C ASP A 80 0.47 4.48 -10.17
N PHE A 81 0.01 3.52 -9.38
CA PHE A 81 -0.58 3.71 -8.05
C PHE A 81 -0.39 2.46 -7.20
N LEU A 82 -0.38 2.65 -5.90
CA LEU A 82 -0.15 1.60 -4.92
C LEU A 82 -1.27 1.59 -3.88
N CYS A 83 -1.84 0.41 -3.66
CA CYS A 83 -2.77 0.16 -2.55
C CYS A 83 -2.20 -0.95 -1.66
N THR A 84 -2.10 -0.70 -0.36
CA THR A 84 -1.74 -1.73 0.62
C THR A 84 -2.84 -1.88 1.67
N ASN A 85 -3.32 -3.12 1.83
CA ASN A 85 -4.28 -3.48 2.85
C ASN A 85 -3.57 -4.28 3.94
N PHE A 86 -3.47 -3.70 5.14
CA PHE A 86 -2.78 -4.26 6.32
C PHE A 86 -1.42 -4.91 6.01
N GLY A 87 -0.71 -4.41 5.00
CA GLY A 87 0.61 -4.87 4.59
C GLY A 87 1.64 -3.77 4.76
N PRO A 88 2.37 -3.71 5.89
CA PRO A 88 3.46 -2.77 6.08
C PRO A 88 4.62 -3.13 5.17
N SER A 89 5.60 -2.23 5.06
CA SER A 89 6.85 -2.58 4.42
C SER A 89 7.53 -3.73 5.18
N LEU A 90 8.09 -4.64 4.41
CA LEU A 90 8.92 -5.74 4.93
C LEU A 90 10.39 -5.56 4.52
N MET A 91 10.73 -4.38 4.04
CA MET A 91 12.08 -3.94 3.66
C MET A 91 12.29 -2.50 4.12
N PRO A 92 13.54 -2.03 4.25
CA PRO A 92 13.82 -0.62 4.42
C PRO A 92 13.18 0.23 3.31
N VAL A 93 12.58 1.35 3.70
CA VAL A 93 11.85 2.23 2.77
C VAL A 93 12.68 3.48 2.50
N THR A 94 12.94 3.72 1.22
CA THR A 94 13.46 5.00 0.73
C THR A 94 12.54 5.46 -0.40
N VAL A 95 11.59 6.30 -0.08
CA VAL A 95 10.54 6.72 -1.01
C VAL A 95 11.15 7.53 -2.15
N PRO A 96 10.96 7.11 -3.42
CA PRO A 96 11.42 7.89 -4.58
C PRO A 96 10.76 9.25 -4.63
N GLN A 97 11.44 10.26 -5.18
CA GLN A 97 10.90 11.60 -5.32
C GLN A 97 9.65 11.64 -6.23
N ASP A 98 9.58 10.73 -7.19
CA ASP A 98 8.47 10.53 -8.12
C ASP A 98 7.60 9.32 -7.74
N ALA A 99 7.49 9.02 -6.44
CA ALA A 99 6.70 7.90 -5.95
C ALA A 99 5.22 8.01 -6.37
N PRO A 100 4.61 6.89 -6.76
CA PRO A 100 3.19 6.88 -7.12
C PRO A 100 2.30 7.23 -5.93
N PRO A 101 1.04 7.67 -6.17
CA PRO A 101 0.07 7.81 -5.11
C PRO A 101 -0.13 6.51 -4.35
N LEU A 102 -0.18 6.62 -3.02
CA LEU A 102 -0.34 5.50 -2.09
C LEU A 102 -1.68 5.58 -1.37
N LEU A 103 -2.43 4.49 -1.39
CA LEU A 103 -3.57 4.26 -0.52
C LEU A 103 -3.24 3.17 0.50
N ILE A 104 -3.39 3.49 1.77
CA ILE A 104 -3.21 2.55 2.88
C ILE A 104 -4.55 2.31 3.54
N MET A 105 -4.89 1.04 3.75
CA MET A 105 -6.07 0.63 4.51
C MET A 105 -5.67 -0.40 5.55
N THR A 106 -6.08 -0.20 6.81
CA THR A 106 -5.72 -1.11 7.90
C THR A 106 -6.72 -1.03 9.05
N ARG A 107 -6.69 -2.04 9.92
CA ARG A 107 -7.39 -2.01 11.22
C ARG A 107 -6.43 -1.58 12.31
N ALA A 108 -6.95 -0.87 13.30
CA ALA A 108 -6.18 -0.38 14.43
C ALA A 108 -5.79 -1.49 15.44
N ASP A 109 -6.48 -2.61 15.41
CA ASP A 109 -6.27 -3.75 16.34
C ASP A 109 -5.06 -4.63 15.98
N HIS A 110 -4.31 -4.27 14.97
CA HIS A 110 -3.06 -4.93 14.58
C HIS A 110 -1.85 -4.04 14.90
N PRO A 111 -1.42 -3.92 16.17
CA PRO A 111 -0.61 -2.79 16.66
C PRO A 111 0.66 -2.54 15.85
N ASN A 112 1.46 -3.60 15.61
CA ASN A 112 2.72 -3.46 14.88
C ASN A 112 2.50 -3.09 13.41
N VAL A 113 1.52 -3.72 12.78
CA VAL A 113 1.14 -3.44 11.38
C VAL A 113 0.60 -2.03 11.24
N ALA A 114 -0.32 -1.63 12.13
CA ALA A 114 -0.90 -0.29 12.13
C ALA A 114 0.19 0.78 12.32
N ALA A 115 1.09 0.58 13.29
CA ALA A 115 2.20 1.50 13.54
C ALA A 115 3.14 1.61 12.33
N GLY A 116 3.50 0.47 11.71
CA GLY A 116 4.33 0.45 10.50
C GLY A 116 3.68 1.14 9.31
N LEU A 117 2.36 1.04 9.17
CA LEU A 117 1.63 1.71 8.09
C LEU A 117 1.47 3.21 8.32
N VAL A 118 1.36 3.66 9.56
CA VAL A 118 1.45 5.09 9.89
C VAL A 118 2.83 5.63 9.53
N ALA A 119 3.89 4.90 9.89
CA ALA A 119 5.26 5.28 9.53
C ALA A 119 5.45 5.33 8.01
N LEU A 120 4.94 4.34 7.28
CA LEU A 120 4.97 4.31 5.81
C LEU A 120 4.27 5.53 5.21
N PHE A 121 3.07 5.88 5.71
CA PHE A 121 2.37 7.10 5.31
C PHE A 121 3.24 8.34 5.51
N MET A 122 3.91 8.45 6.66
CA MET A 122 4.77 9.59 6.97
C MET A 122 5.99 9.66 6.04
N GLU A 123 6.58 8.52 5.67
CA GLU A 123 7.70 8.50 4.70
C GLU A 123 7.25 9.01 3.31
N TRP A 124 6.05 8.61 2.83
CA TRP A 124 5.49 9.18 1.60
C TRP A 124 5.29 10.69 1.70
N LYS A 125 4.75 11.16 2.83
CA LYS A 125 4.53 12.60 3.05
C LYS A 125 5.83 13.38 3.13
N LYS A 126 6.87 12.86 3.76
CA LYS A 126 8.21 13.46 3.81
C LYS A 126 8.83 13.60 2.41
N ALA A 127 8.61 12.63 1.54
CA ALA A 127 9.05 12.67 0.14
C ALA A 127 8.23 13.63 -0.75
N GLY A 128 7.19 14.29 -0.19
CA GLY A 128 6.29 15.16 -0.95
C GLY A 128 5.28 14.41 -1.81
N ALA A 129 5.23 13.08 -1.72
CA ALA A 129 4.34 12.26 -2.51
C ALA A 129 2.91 12.23 -1.95
N ASN A 130 1.95 11.88 -2.81
CA ASN A 130 0.55 11.76 -2.40
C ASN A 130 0.32 10.46 -1.65
N ALA A 131 -0.26 10.55 -0.46
CA ALA A 131 -0.65 9.38 0.33
C ALA A 131 -1.96 9.64 1.06
N GLU A 132 -2.76 8.58 1.19
CA GLU A 132 -4.02 8.55 1.93
C GLU A 132 -4.05 7.32 2.84
N LEU A 133 -4.51 7.49 4.08
CA LEU A 133 -4.55 6.43 5.10
C LEU A 133 -5.96 6.32 5.68
N HIS A 134 -6.54 5.12 5.60
CA HIS A 134 -7.76 4.73 6.31
C HIS A 134 -7.42 3.72 7.39
N MET A 135 -7.67 4.07 8.64
CA MET A 135 -7.47 3.19 9.79
C MET A 135 -8.80 2.96 10.50
N TYR A 136 -9.28 1.71 10.43
CA TYR A 136 -10.56 1.30 11.00
C TYR A 136 -10.40 0.90 12.46
N GLY A 137 -11.21 1.49 13.34
CA GLY A 137 -11.08 1.32 14.79
C GLY A 137 -11.80 0.13 15.37
N ASP A 138 -12.66 -0.54 14.61
CA ASP A 138 -13.56 -1.57 15.15
C ASP A 138 -12.91 -2.94 15.39
N GLY A 139 -11.77 -3.22 14.80
CA GLY A 139 -10.99 -4.44 15.00
C GLY A 139 -11.72 -5.74 14.63
N LYS A 140 -12.91 -5.66 14.06
CA LYS A 140 -13.79 -6.77 13.72
C LYS A 140 -14.26 -6.65 12.29
N GLY A 141 -14.96 -7.66 11.87
CA GLY A 141 -15.58 -7.69 10.53
C GLY A 141 -14.63 -8.14 9.44
N PRO A 142 -15.21 -8.47 8.31
CA PRO A 142 -14.47 -8.95 7.16
C PRO A 142 -13.60 -7.83 6.59
N TYR A 143 -12.39 -8.20 6.38
CA TYR A 143 -11.47 -7.47 5.57
C TYR A 143 -11.39 -8.15 4.22
N GLU A 144 -11.20 -7.94 3.21
CA GLU A 144 -11.11 -8.72 1.97
C GLU A 144 -12.48 -8.97 1.30
N LEU A 145 -12.63 -10.17 0.80
CA LEU A 145 -13.76 -10.57 -0.02
C LEU A 145 -14.89 -11.24 0.78
N MET A 146 -14.89 -11.10 2.09
CA MET A 146 -15.96 -11.65 2.94
C MET A 146 -17.29 -10.93 2.69
N PRO A 147 -18.42 -11.59 2.87
CA PRO A 147 -19.73 -10.96 2.78
C PRO A 147 -19.81 -9.74 3.72
N GLN A 148 -20.30 -8.63 3.21
CA GLN A 148 -20.49 -7.43 4.00
C GLN A 148 -21.79 -7.55 4.80
N THR A 149 -21.69 -7.33 6.12
CA THR A 149 -22.81 -7.41 7.06
C THR A 149 -23.41 -6.04 7.35
N GLY A 150 -22.69 -4.96 7.06
CA GLY A 150 -23.04 -3.60 7.43
C GLY A 150 -22.80 -3.26 8.90
N GLU A 151 -22.11 -4.14 9.64
CA GLU A 151 -21.92 -4.00 11.09
C GLU A 151 -20.62 -3.29 11.45
N THR A 152 -19.69 -3.17 10.51
CA THR A 152 -18.35 -2.61 10.77
C THR A 152 -17.91 -1.57 9.74
N THR A 153 -17.08 -0.62 10.16
CA THR A 153 -16.51 0.38 9.26
C THR A 153 -15.45 -0.20 8.33
N THR A 154 -14.80 -1.30 8.73
CA THR A 154 -13.83 -2.02 7.90
C THR A 154 -14.44 -2.48 6.58
N GLU A 155 -15.70 -2.84 6.54
CA GLU A 155 -16.40 -3.31 5.33
C GLU A 155 -16.46 -2.26 4.22
N THR A 156 -16.23 -1.00 4.53
CA THR A 156 -16.25 0.08 3.53
C THR A 156 -14.96 0.16 2.71
N TRP A 157 -13.93 -0.63 3.01
CA TRP A 157 -12.61 -0.51 2.41
C TRP A 157 -12.63 -0.57 0.88
N SER A 158 -13.39 -1.48 0.28
CA SER A 158 -13.43 -1.64 -1.17
C SER A 158 -14.12 -0.47 -1.87
N SER A 159 -15.21 0.04 -1.29
CA SER A 159 -15.91 1.22 -1.80
C SER A 159 -15.04 2.48 -1.69
N GLN A 160 -14.30 2.64 -0.60
CA GLN A 160 -13.35 3.74 -0.42
C GLN A 160 -12.21 3.66 -1.43
N MET A 161 -11.65 2.46 -1.67
CA MET A 161 -10.65 2.27 -2.71
C MET A 161 -11.18 2.65 -4.10
N ILE A 162 -12.39 2.23 -4.45
CA ILE A 162 -13.02 2.60 -5.72
C ILE A 162 -13.21 4.11 -5.82
N HIS A 163 -13.65 4.78 -4.76
CA HIS A 163 -13.78 6.24 -4.74
C HIS A 163 -12.43 6.93 -4.92
N TRP A 164 -11.39 6.44 -4.23
CA TRP A 164 -10.03 6.95 -4.37
C TRP A 164 -9.51 6.80 -5.81
N LEU A 165 -9.66 5.62 -6.42
CA LEU A 165 -9.24 5.36 -7.81
C LEU A 165 -9.96 6.30 -8.80
N LYS A 166 -11.26 6.56 -8.58
CA LYS A 166 -12.03 7.55 -9.38
C LYS A 166 -11.54 8.98 -9.18
N ALA A 167 -11.27 9.36 -7.92
CA ALA A 167 -10.80 10.70 -7.60
C ALA A 167 -9.40 10.97 -8.19
N LYS A 168 -8.56 9.95 -8.29
CA LYS A 168 -7.23 10.03 -8.91
C LYS A 168 -7.25 9.86 -10.44
N GLY A 169 -8.40 9.54 -11.04
CA GLY A 169 -8.52 9.37 -12.49
C GLY A 169 -7.99 8.04 -13.04
N PHE A 170 -7.72 7.06 -12.17
CA PHE A 170 -7.27 5.74 -12.60
C PHE A 170 -8.40 4.92 -13.22
N ILE A 171 -9.63 5.11 -12.75
CA ILE A 171 -10.83 4.52 -13.35
C ILE A 171 -11.85 5.60 -13.71
N THR A 172 -12.66 5.33 -14.73
CA THR A 172 -13.68 6.27 -15.21
C THR A 172 -14.84 6.41 -14.22
N LYS A 173 -15.33 7.64 -14.06
CA LYS A 173 -16.63 7.89 -13.41
C LYS A 173 -17.71 7.36 -14.36
N LYS A 174 -18.41 6.31 -13.96
CA LYS A 174 -19.68 5.97 -14.62
C LYS A 174 -20.77 6.86 -14.08
#